data_51f7ed9577d77f914dd93ff6b85333e9
#
_entry.id   51f7ed9577d77f914dd93ff6b85333e9
#
_cell.length_a   1.000
_cell.length_b   1.000
_cell.length_c   1.000
_cell.angle_alpha   90.00
_cell.angle_beta   90.00
_cell.angle_gamma   90.00
#
_symmetry.space_group_name_H-M   'P 1'
#
loop_
_entity.id
_entity.type
_entity.pdbx_description
1 polymer ?
#
loop_
_entity_poly.entity_id
_entity_poly.type
_entity_poly.pdbx_seq_one_letter_code
_entity_poly.pdbx_strand_id
1 'polypeptide(L)'
;MTSRKPKPKTVAATVADTETRVNDSDHDSVRLWLRLLACTNLIEGQVRSRLRQQFDTTLPRFDLMAQLERAPDGLKMGELSKRMMVTGGNVTGITDQLVT
;
A
#
# COMPACT_ATOMS: atom_id res chain seq x y z
N MET A 1 0.74 43.34 -11.19
CA MET A 1 0.03 42.13 -11.35
C MET A 1 0.33 41.16 -10.22
N THR A 2 -0.67 40.67 -9.66
CA THR A 2 -0.52 39.77 -8.56
C THR A 2 -0.22 38.36 -9.04
N SER A 3 0.88 37.85 -8.60
CA SER A 3 1.16 36.44 -8.80
C SER A 3 0.20 35.63 -7.97
N ARG A 4 -0.74 35.05 -8.60
CA ARG A 4 -1.74 34.25 -7.93
C ARG A 4 -1.20 32.85 -7.68
N LYS A 5 -1.19 32.45 -6.43
CA LYS A 5 -0.88 31.06 -6.13
C LYS A 5 -1.96 30.15 -6.72
N PRO A 6 -1.57 29.08 -7.38
CA PRO A 6 -2.57 28.14 -7.88
C PRO A 6 -3.35 27.56 -6.70
N LYS A 7 -4.64 27.43 -6.90
CA LYS A 7 -5.49 26.79 -5.92
C LYS A 7 -5.09 25.32 -5.76
N PRO A 8 -5.24 24.75 -4.58
CA PRO A 8 -5.06 23.31 -4.43
C PRO A 8 -5.95 22.58 -5.43
N LYS A 9 -5.35 21.71 -6.18
CA LYS A 9 -6.10 20.94 -7.17
C LYS A 9 -6.74 19.75 -6.51
N THR A 10 -7.92 19.40 -6.98
CA THR A 10 -8.53 18.11 -6.60
C THR A 10 -7.69 16.98 -7.17
N VAL A 11 -7.86 15.78 -6.63
CA VAL A 11 -7.13 14.61 -7.12
C VAL A 11 -7.39 14.41 -8.62
N ALA A 12 -8.63 14.55 -9.06
CA ALA A 12 -8.99 14.38 -10.46
C ALA A 12 -8.31 15.44 -11.36
N ALA A 13 -8.28 16.70 -10.92
CA ALA A 13 -7.62 17.76 -11.65
C ALA A 13 -6.11 17.56 -11.73
N THR A 14 -5.51 17.03 -10.66
CA THR A 14 -4.07 16.73 -10.63
C THR A 14 -3.73 15.61 -11.61
N VAL A 15 -4.54 14.57 -11.67
CA VAL A 15 -4.35 13.46 -12.60
C VAL A 15 -4.46 13.94 -14.04
N ALA A 16 -5.51 14.71 -14.37
CA ALA A 16 -5.70 15.24 -15.71
C ALA A 16 -4.55 16.17 -16.13
N ASP A 17 -4.07 16.98 -15.21
CA ASP A 17 -2.96 17.89 -15.46
C ASP A 17 -1.66 17.10 -15.72
N THR A 18 -1.46 16.02 -15.00
CA THR A 18 -0.33 15.13 -15.21
C THR A 18 -0.40 14.47 -16.57
N GLU A 19 -1.57 14.00 -16.98
CA GLU A 19 -1.76 13.38 -18.28
C GLU A 19 -1.45 14.32 -19.42
N THR A 20 -1.85 15.60 -19.33
CA THR A 20 -1.61 16.57 -20.37
C THR A 20 -0.14 16.97 -20.51
N ARG A 21 0.66 16.74 -19.48
CA ARG A 21 2.09 17.06 -19.50
C ARG A 21 2.97 15.88 -19.87
N VAL A 22 2.38 14.72 -20.07
CA VAL A 22 3.14 13.50 -20.31
C VAL A 22 3.86 13.62 -21.65
N ASN A 23 5.17 13.40 -21.63
CA ASN A 23 6.02 13.28 -22.80
C ASN A 23 6.46 11.82 -22.97
N ASP A 24 7.29 11.55 -23.99
CA ASP A 24 7.73 10.17 -24.27
C ASP A 24 8.47 9.53 -23.08
N SER A 25 9.28 10.32 -22.38
CA SER A 25 9.99 9.83 -21.20
C SER A 25 9.02 9.51 -20.08
N ASP A 26 8.02 10.36 -19.88
CA ASP A 26 6.99 10.11 -18.87
C ASP A 26 6.13 8.91 -19.22
N HIS A 27 5.84 8.71 -20.52
CA HIS A 27 5.13 7.52 -20.99
C HIS A 27 5.90 6.24 -20.62
N ASP A 28 7.20 6.23 -20.81
CA ASP A 28 8.03 5.09 -20.45
C ASP A 28 8.02 4.85 -18.95
N SER A 29 8.09 5.92 -18.17
CA SER A 29 8.02 5.82 -16.71
C SER A 29 6.68 5.27 -16.26
N VAL A 30 5.59 5.72 -16.86
CA VAL A 30 4.24 5.22 -16.54
C VAL A 30 4.10 3.75 -16.93
N ARG A 31 4.63 3.36 -18.09
CA ARG A 31 4.62 1.95 -18.50
C ARG A 31 5.39 1.07 -17.51
N LEU A 32 6.55 1.52 -17.10
CA LEU A 32 7.33 0.79 -16.11
C LEU A 32 6.56 0.63 -14.82
N TRP A 33 5.97 1.70 -14.33
CA TRP A 33 5.17 1.68 -13.12
C TRP A 33 4.00 0.69 -13.22
N LEU A 34 3.28 0.72 -14.34
CA LEU A 34 2.16 -0.19 -14.56
C LEU A 34 2.60 -1.65 -14.59
N ARG A 35 3.74 -1.93 -15.21
CA ARG A 35 4.29 -3.28 -15.24
C ARG A 35 4.72 -3.76 -13.86
N LEU A 36 5.35 -2.88 -13.09
CA LEU A 36 5.73 -3.19 -11.73
C LEU A 36 4.49 -3.45 -10.87
N LEU A 37 3.48 -2.64 -11.03
CA LEU A 37 2.21 -2.81 -10.32
C LEU A 37 1.55 -4.13 -10.68
N ALA A 38 1.51 -4.48 -11.97
CA ALA A 38 0.95 -5.74 -12.42
C ALA A 38 1.72 -6.93 -11.85
N CYS A 39 3.05 -6.89 -11.86
CA CYS A 39 3.88 -7.93 -11.27
C CYS A 39 3.66 -8.04 -9.78
N THR A 40 3.59 -6.91 -9.09
CA THR A 40 3.34 -6.87 -7.65
C THR A 40 1.99 -7.51 -7.32
N ASN A 41 0.95 -7.20 -8.08
CA ASN A 41 -0.37 -7.78 -7.88
C ASN A 41 -0.38 -9.29 -8.10
N LEU A 42 0.34 -9.78 -9.09
CA LEU A 42 0.48 -11.21 -9.34
C LEU A 42 1.16 -11.92 -8.18
N ILE A 43 2.28 -11.38 -7.74
CA ILE A 43 3.04 -11.94 -6.61
C ILE A 43 2.19 -11.91 -5.35
N GLU A 44 1.55 -10.79 -5.08
CA GLU A 44 0.69 -10.65 -3.92
C GLU A 44 -0.44 -11.68 -3.94
N GLY A 45 -1.06 -11.89 -5.08
CA GLY A 45 -2.11 -12.90 -5.24
C GLY A 45 -1.61 -14.30 -4.91
N GLN A 46 -0.42 -14.66 -5.36
CA GLN A 46 0.20 -15.94 -5.06
C GLN A 46 0.53 -16.08 -3.57
N VAL A 47 1.04 -15.02 -2.96
CA VAL A 47 1.34 -15.03 -1.52
C VAL A 47 0.07 -15.20 -0.70
N ARG A 48 -0.99 -14.47 -1.05
CA ARG A 48 -2.28 -14.61 -0.37
C ARG A 48 -2.82 -16.03 -0.46
N SER A 49 -2.75 -16.61 -1.64
CA SER A 49 -3.21 -17.97 -1.87
C SER A 49 -2.42 -18.98 -1.02
N ARG A 50 -1.11 -18.86 -1.00
CA ARG A 50 -0.25 -19.74 -0.21
C ARG A 50 -0.51 -19.61 1.29
N LEU A 51 -0.65 -18.39 1.77
CA LEU A 51 -0.93 -18.16 3.19
C LEU A 51 -2.24 -18.82 3.59
N ARG A 52 -3.25 -18.71 2.74
CA ARG A 52 -4.54 -19.35 3.01
C ARG A 52 -4.47 -20.87 2.97
N GLN A 53 -3.81 -21.42 1.96
CA GLN A 53 -3.78 -22.86 1.77
C GLN A 53 -2.87 -23.59 2.76
N GLN A 54 -1.73 -23.01 3.08
CA GLN A 54 -0.72 -23.68 3.90
C GLN A 54 -0.77 -23.28 5.36
N PHE A 55 -1.23 -22.08 5.68
CA PHE A 55 -1.18 -21.54 7.03
C PHE A 55 -2.54 -21.08 7.55
N ASP A 56 -3.57 -21.16 6.72
CA ASP A 56 -4.93 -20.72 7.07
C ASP A 56 -4.93 -19.29 7.64
N THR A 57 -4.19 -18.42 7.03
CA THR A 57 -4.11 -17.01 7.44
C THR A 57 -4.26 -16.06 6.25
N THR A 58 -4.32 -14.78 6.55
CA THR A 58 -4.43 -13.74 5.55
C THR A 58 -3.15 -12.92 5.48
N LEU A 59 -2.94 -12.23 4.37
CA LEU A 59 -1.76 -11.39 4.21
C LEU A 59 -1.70 -10.25 5.23
N PRO A 60 -2.80 -9.53 5.55
CA PRO A 60 -2.76 -8.52 6.61
C PRO A 60 -2.36 -9.07 7.98
N ARG A 61 -2.84 -10.25 8.34
CA ARG A 61 -2.47 -10.90 9.61
C ARG A 61 -0.99 -11.27 9.61
N PHE A 62 -0.52 -11.83 8.52
CA PHE A 62 0.88 -12.17 8.36
C PHE A 62 1.77 -10.93 8.46
N ASP A 63 1.40 -9.85 7.78
CA ASP A 63 2.16 -8.60 7.81
C ASP A 63 2.25 -8.04 9.23
N LEU A 64 1.14 -8.03 9.95
CA LEU A 64 1.10 -7.57 11.34
C LEU A 64 2.05 -8.40 12.21
N MET A 65 1.98 -9.71 12.12
CA MET A 65 2.84 -10.59 12.91
C MET A 65 4.31 -10.41 12.55
N ALA A 66 4.62 -10.23 11.27
CA ALA A 66 5.98 -10.01 10.81
C ALA A 66 6.56 -8.71 11.36
N GLN A 67 5.74 -7.65 11.45
CA GLN A 67 6.20 -6.40 12.04
C GLN A 67 6.48 -6.55 13.55
N LEU A 68 5.64 -7.29 14.25
CA LEU A 68 5.83 -7.53 15.68
C LEU A 68 7.05 -8.40 15.96
N GLU A 69 7.35 -9.36 15.10
CA GLU A 69 8.52 -10.20 15.23
C GLU A 69 9.81 -9.40 15.27
N ARG A 70 9.85 -8.30 14.52
CA ARG A 70 11.01 -7.41 14.45
C ARG A 70 11.09 -6.42 15.60
N ALA A 71 10.11 -6.40 16.47
CA ALA A 71 10.01 -5.47 17.58
C ALA A 71 9.79 -6.21 18.89
N PRO A 72 10.86 -6.79 19.48
CA PRO A 72 10.73 -7.62 20.69
C PRO A 72 10.04 -6.92 21.86
N ASP A 73 10.18 -5.60 21.94
CA ASP A 73 9.56 -4.80 23.01
C ASP A 73 8.13 -4.39 22.68
N GLY A 74 7.61 -4.82 21.53
CA GLY A 74 6.28 -4.46 21.08
C GLY A 74 6.22 -3.15 20.34
N LEU A 75 5.06 -2.86 19.78
CA LEU A 75 4.81 -1.63 19.04
C LEU A 75 3.50 -1.02 19.50
N LYS A 76 3.45 0.30 19.54
CA LYS A 76 2.18 1.01 19.71
C LYS A 76 1.33 0.83 18.46
N MET A 77 0.02 0.83 18.62
CA MET A 77 -0.91 0.60 17.50
C MET A 77 -0.68 1.57 16.34
N GLY A 78 -0.44 2.85 16.63
CA GLY A 78 -0.16 3.83 15.59
C GLY A 78 1.12 3.53 14.81
N GLU A 79 2.14 3.08 15.50
CA GLU A 79 3.40 2.70 14.88
C GLU A 79 3.25 1.44 14.03
N LEU A 80 2.54 0.47 14.55
CA LEU A 80 2.25 -0.77 13.83
C LEU A 80 1.51 -0.48 12.53
N SER A 81 0.50 0.39 12.59
CA SER A 81 -0.26 0.79 11.42
C SER A 81 0.62 1.43 10.34
N LYS A 82 1.60 2.24 10.76
CA LYS A 82 2.54 2.88 9.83
C LYS A 82 3.48 1.88 9.17
N ARG A 83 3.88 0.85 9.89
CA ARG A 83 4.84 -0.14 9.40
C ARG A 83 4.21 -1.18 8.49
N MET A 84 2.93 -1.43 8.62
CA MET A 84 2.26 -2.40 7.77
C MET A 84 2.23 -1.93 6.32
N MET A 85 2.66 -2.79 5.43
CA MET A 85 2.75 -2.50 4.00
C MET A 85 1.48 -2.87 3.25
N VAL A 86 0.70 -3.77 3.82
CA VAL A 86 -0.51 -4.27 3.17
C VAL A 86 -1.72 -3.62 3.82
N THR A 87 -2.47 -2.87 3.02
CA THR A 87 -3.75 -2.34 3.46
C THR A 87 -4.77 -3.45 3.37
N GLY A 88 -5.55 -3.62 4.34
CA GLY A 88 -6.53 -4.70 4.32
C GLY A 88 -7.36 -4.72 5.54
N GLY A 89 -7.47 -3.58 6.18
CA GLY A 89 -8.36 -3.51 7.26
C GLY A 89 -7.85 -2.78 8.48
N ASN A 90 -8.62 -2.88 9.45
CA ASN A 90 -8.46 -2.23 10.73
C ASN A 90 -7.42 -3.00 11.55
N VAL A 91 -6.30 -2.35 11.84
CA VAL A 91 -5.20 -2.96 12.62
C VAL A 91 -5.71 -3.43 13.98
N THR A 92 -6.57 -2.65 14.63
CA THR A 92 -7.17 -3.04 15.91
C THR A 92 -7.99 -4.31 15.78
N GLY A 93 -8.82 -4.39 14.74
CA GLY A 93 -9.63 -5.57 14.48
C GLY A 93 -8.79 -6.81 14.19
N ILE A 94 -7.72 -6.65 13.42
CA ILE A 94 -6.79 -7.75 13.12
C ILE A 94 -6.11 -8.23 14.40
N THR A 95 -5.64 -7.30 15.22
CA THR A 95 -5.01 -7.61 16.50
C THR A 95 -5.97 -8.38 17.41
N ASP A 96 -7.21 -7.92 17.51
CA ASP A 96 -8.23 -8.59 18.31
C ASP A 96 -8.46 -10.03 17.85
N GLN A 97 -8.52 -10.25 16.54
CA GLN A 97 -8.66 -11.58 15.96
C GLN A 97 -7.50 -12.50 16.31
N LEU A 98 -6.30 -11.98 16.34
CA LEU A 98 -5.11 -12.78 16.64
C LEU A 98 -4.98 -13.11 18.12
N VAL A 99 -5.53 -12.29 18.99
CA VAL A 99 -5.47 -12.50 20.44
C VAL A 99 -6.53 -13.50 20.92
N THR A 100 -7.63 -13.59 20.23
CA THR A 100 -8.67 -14.58 20.56
C THR A 100 -8.35 -15.94 19.98
#